data_48e6e2da9315ed40acefa4cd50d26ac2
#
_entry.id   48e6e2da9315ed40acefa4cd50d26ac2
#
_cell.length_a   1.000
_cell.length_b   1.000
_cell.length_c   1.000
_cell.angle_alpha   90.00
_cell.angle_beta   90.00
_cell.angle_gamma   90.00
#
_symmetry.space_group_name_H-M   'P 1'
#
loop_
_entity.id
_entity.type
_entity.pdbx_description
1 polymer ?
#
loop_
_entity_poly.entity_id
_entity_poly.type
_entity_poly.pdbx_seq_one_letter_code
_entity_poly.pdbx_strand_id
1 'polypeptide(L)'
;PLYKQNMKEEIAELKAPLGIYMVPGNHEYYGGISESAKFICGTQIHLLRDTVVTLKGGLQIIGRDDYINKRRKSLKELMSTCDRNKPTILLDHQPHHLSETQAEGINLQFSGHTHHGQVWPVSWITDKIFEQSHGYKKWGKSNIYVSSGLSLFGPPFRIGTQSDMAVFNITY
;
A
#
# COMPACT_ATOMS: atom_id res chain seq x y z
N PRO A 1 -12.88 -2.39 9.14
CA PRO A 1 -12.10 -3.55 8.69
C PRO A 1 -12.99 -4.49 7.85
N LEU A 2 -12.42 -5.09 6.79
CA LEU A 2 -13.13 -5.96 5.83
C LEU A 2 -13.92 -7.10 6.48
N TYR A 3 -13.37 -7.73 7.52
CA TYR A 3 -14.06 -8.82 8.22
C TYR A 3 -15.38 -8.40 8.92
N LYS A 4 -15.53 -7.12 9.26
CA LYS A 4 -16.80 -6.59 9.82
C LYS A 4 -17.87 -6.36 8.77
N GLN A 5 -17.50 -6.31 7.49
CA GLN A 5 -18.41 -6.06 6.37
C GLN A 5 -18.84 -7.35 5.67
N ASN A 6 -18.37 -8.51 6.14
CA ASN A 6 -18.64 -9.84 5.57
C ASN A 6 -18.40 -9.95 4.06
N MET A 7 -17.35 -9.29 3.56
CA MET A 7 -16.99 -9.21 2.13
C MET A 7 -16.21 -10.44 1.63
N LYS A 8 -16.38 -11.59 2.25
CA LYS A 8 -15.59 -12.79 1.91
C LYS A 8 -15.92 -13.34 0.54
N GLU A 9 -17.19 -13.28 0.14
CA GLU A 9 -17.68 -13.77 -1.14
C GLU A 9 -17.16 -12.89 -2.28
N GLU A 10 -17.29 -11.57 -2.15
CA GLU A 10 -16.79 -10.60 -3.13
C GLU A 10 -15.27 -10.68 -3.30
N ILE A 11 -14.54 -10.88 -2.20
CA ILE A 11 -13.10 -11.08 -2.25
C ILE A 11 -12.74 -12.39 -2.95
N ALA A 12 -13.53 -13.45 -2.78
CA ALA A 12 -13.29 -14.74 -3.42
C ALA A 12 -13.46 -14.71 -4.95
N GLU A 13 -14.18 -13.72 -5.49
CA GLU A 13 -14.33 -13.51 -6.93
C GLU A 13 -13.11 -12.85 -7.58
N LEU A 14 -12.27 -12.16 -6.80
CA LEU A 14 -11.07 -11.54 -7.32
C LEU A 14 -10.09 -12.58 -7.82
N LYS A 15 -9.59 -12.43 -9.04
CA LYS A 15 -8.60 -13.33 -9.64
C LYS A 15 -7.51 -12.54 -10.35
N ALA A 16 -6.26 -12.93 -10.11
CA ALA A 16 -5.11 -12.38 -10.80
C ALA A 16 -4.07 -13.47 -11.08
N PRO A 17 -3.55 -13.57 -12.31
CA PRO A 17 -2.61 -14.64 -12.70
C PRO A 17 -1.32 -14.68 -11.86
N LEU A 18 -0.85 -13.55 -11.36
CA LEU A 18 0.35 -13.43 -10.55
C LEU A 18 0.07 -13.33 -9.04
N GLY A 19 -1.20 -13.47 -8.64
CA GLY A 19 -1.62 -13.34 -7.25
C GLY A 19 -2.15 -11.95 -6.89
N ILE A 20 -2.76 -11.86 -5.71
CA ILE A 20 -3.30 -10.63 -5.14
C ILE A 20 -2.54 -10.37 -3.84
N TYR A 21 -1.92 -9.21 -3.71
CA TYR A 21 -1.06 -8.85 -2.59
C TYR A 21 -1.64 -7.67 -1.84
N MET A 22 -1.60 -7.74 -0.53
CA MET A 22 -2.13 -6.72 0.37
C MET A 22 -1.13 -6.45 1.48
N VAL A 23 -1.06 -5.20 1.93
CA VAL A 23 -0.41 -4.82 3.20
C VAL A 23 -1.47 -4.31 4.16
N PRO A 24 -1.27 -4.46 5.48
CA PRO A 24 -2.19 -3.89 6.44
C PRO A 24 -2.05 -2.37 6.45
N GLY A 25 -3.14 -1.69 6.75
CA GLY A 25 -3.17 -0.28 7.08
C GLY A 25 -3.44 -0.06 8.57
N ASN A 26 -3.49 1.21 8.97
CA ASN A 26 -3.80 1.60 10.35
C ASN A 26 -5.18 1.09 10.81
N HIS A 27 -6.14 0.95 9.92
CA HIS A 27 -7.47 0.43 10.25
C HIS A 27 -7.46 -1.04 10.65
N GLU A 28 -6.61 -1.87 10.08
CA GLU A 28 -6.43 -3.26 10.49
C GLU A 28 -5.86 -3.34 11.93
N TYR A 29 -4.99 -2.39 12.30
CA TYR A 29 -4.49 -2.28 13.67
C TYR A 29 -5.56 -1.81 14.65
N TYR A 30 -6.33 -0.80 14.30
CA TYR A 30 -7.44 -0.30 15.15
C TYR A 30 -8.56 -1.33 15.30
N GLY A 31 -8.80 -2.13 14.28
CA GLY A 31 -9.82 -3.18 14.29
C GLY A 31 -9.37 -4.51 14.91
N GLY A 32 -8.06 -4.68 15.13
CA GLY A 32 -7.45 -5.94 15.55
C GLY A 32 -6.74 -6.64 14.40
N ILE A 33 -5.43 -6.47 14.34
CA ILE A 33 -4.58 -7.02 13.26
C ILE A 33 -4.68 -8.56 13.16
N SER A 34 -4.82 -9.25 14.30
CA SER A 34 -4.94 -10.72 14.32
C SER A 34 -6.22 -11.20 13.65
N GLU A 35 -7.34 -10.53 13.91
CA GLU A 35 -8.62 -10.87 13.30
C GLU A 35 -8.65 -10.54 11.80
N SER A 36 -8.08 -9.39 11.42
CA SER A 36 -7.91 -9.03 10.03
C SER A 36 -7.04 -10.04 9.28
N ALA A 37 -5.92 -10.46 9.87
CA ALA A 37 -5.03 -11.47 9.28
C ALA A 37 -5.72 -12.84 9.13
N LYS A 38 -6.46 -13.30 10.14
CA LYS A 38 -7.24 -14.55 10.04
C LYS A 38 -8.28 -14.49 8.92
N PHE A 39 -8.98 -13.37 8.78
CA PHE A 39 -9.95 -13.17 7.72
C PHE A 39 -9.30 -13.28 6.34
N ILE A 40 -8.18 -12.57 6.13
CA ILE A 40 -7.43 -12.57 4.86
C ILE A 40 -6.82 -13.93 4.56
N CYS A 41 -6.26 -14.65 5.55
CA CYS A 41 -5.75 -16.02 5.38
C CYS A 41 -6.82 -17.01 4.89
N GLY A 42 -8.10 -16.72 5.07
CA GLY A 42 -9.21 -17.49 4.53
C GLY A 42 -9.60 -17.15 3.08
N THR A 43 -8.82 -16.29 2.42
CA THR A 43 -9.04 -15.86 1.03
C THR A 43 -7.81 -16.15 0.17
N GLN A 44 -7.86 -15.78 -1.12
CA GLN A 44 -6.73 -15.90 -2.04
C GLN A 44 -5.75 -14.70 -1.98
N ILE A 45 -5.97 -13.75 -1.06
CA ILE A 45 -5.11 -12.59 -0.90
C ILE A 45 -3.89 -12.95 -0.06
N HIS A 46 -2.72 -12.62 -0.54
CA HIS A 46 -1.46 -12.74 0.19
C HIS A 46 -1.24 -11.49 1.04
N LEU A 47 -1.47 -11.61 2.35
CA LEU A 47 -1.17 -10.53 3.28
C LEU A 47 0.34 -10.49 3.55
N LEU A 48 0.98 -9.42 3.11
CA LEU A 48 2.41 -9.19 3.31
C LEU A 48 2.62 -8.27 4.53
N ARG A 49 3.44 -8.75 5.47
CA ARG A 49 3.83 -7.99 6.66
C ARG A 49 5.34 -8.15 6.86
N ASP A 50 6.10 -7.11 6.52
CA ASP A 50 7.56 -7.11 6.53
C ASP A 50 8.17 -8.31 5.78
N THR A 51 7.63 -8.57 4.60
CA THR A 51 7.92 -9.77 3.79
C THR A 51 8.20 -9.39 2.35
N VAL A 52 9.07 -10.15 1.70
CA VAL A 52 9.37 -10.05 0.27
C VAL A 52 8.89 -11.31 -0.43
N VAL A 53 8.24 -11.14 -1.57
CA VAL A 53 7.81 -12.22 -2.47
C VAL A 53 8.42 -11.98 -3.84
N THR A 54 9.05 -13.00 -4.41
CA THR A 54 9.55 -12.97 -5.79
C THR A 54 8.57 -13.68 -6.70
N LEU A 55 8.05 -12.97 -7.70
CA LEU A 55 7.14 -13.51 -8.69
C LEU A 55 7.89 -14.27 -9.78
N LYS A 56 7.13 -15.09 -10.53
CA LYS A 56 7.63 -15.69 -11.76
C LYS A 56 8.07 -14.57 -12.73
N GLY A 57 9.31 -14.63 -13.20
CA GLY A 57 9.91 -13.55 -14.01
C GLY A 57 10.86 -12.64 -13.22
N GLY A 58 10.92 -12.79 -11.89
CA GLY A 58 11.91 -12.11 -11.04
C GLY A 58 11.45 -10.78 -10.42
N LEU A 59 10.25 -10.29 -10.74
CA LEU A 59 9.70 -9.11 -10.08
C LEU A 59 9.52 -9.38 -8.58
N GLN A 60 10.02 -8.50 -7.73
CA GLN A 60 9.96 -8.62 -6.28
C GLN A 60 8.92 -7.66 -5.71
N ILE A 61 8.01 -8.18 -4.90
CA ILE A 61 7.02 -7.39 -4.16
C ILE A 61 7.43 -7.36 -2.70
N ILE A 62 7.64 -6.17 -2.17
CA ILE A 62 7.97 -5.90 -0.78
C ILE A 62 6.69 -5.41 -0.12
N GLY A 63 6.19 -6.13 0.87
CA GLY A 63 5.07 -5.68 1.69
C GLY A 63 5.56 -5.25 3.05
N ARG A 64 5.47 -3.96 3.35
CA ARG A 64 5.87 -3.40 4.64
C ARG A 64 4.69 -3.39 5.60
N ASP A 65 4.91 -3.70 6.86
CA ASP A 65 3.88 -3.59 7.90
C ASP A 65 3.53 -2.11 8.15
N ASP A 66 2.36 -1.84 8.71
CA ASP A 66 1.90 -0.46 8.90
C ASP A 66 2.80 0.32 9.86
N TYR A 67 2.86 1.63 9.66
CA TYR A 67 3.66 2.57 10.46
C TYR A 67 3.27 2.60 11.96
N ILE A 68 2.06 2.15 12.30
CA ILE A 68 1.62 1.97 13.69
C ILE A 68 2.47 0.92 14.40
N ASN A 69 2.90 -0.13 13.72
CA ASN A 69 3.81 -1.12 14.28
C ASN A 69 5.22 -0.54 14.41
N LYS A 70 5.56 -0.09 15.60
CA LYS A 70 6.91 0.47 15.87
C LYS A 70 8.05 -0.56 15.80
N ARG A 71 7.70 -1.85 15.64
CA ARG A 71 8.68 -2.96 15.46
C ARG A 71 8.74 -3.41 13.99
N ARG A 72 8.08 -2.69 13.06
CA ARG A 72 8.18 -3.01 11.65
C ARG A 72 9.62 -2.93 11.16
N LYS A 73 9.99 -3.79 10.24
CA LYS A 73 11.32 -3.77 9.63
C LYS A 73 11.59 -2.45 8.91
N SER A 74 12.82 -2.01 8.97
CA SER A 74 13.29 -0.91 8.13
C SER A 74 13.27 -1.33 6.66
N LEU A 75 13.18 -0.36 5.76
CA LEU A 75 13.22 -0.65 4.33
C LEU A 75 14.55 -1.26 3.92
N LYS A 76 15.65 -0.83 4.57
CA LYS A 76 16.99 -1.39 4.38
C LYS A 76 17.05 -2.89 4.74
N GLU A 77 16.43 -3.31 5.83
CA GLU A 77 16.37 -4.73 6.21
C GLU A 77 15.59 -5.55 5.18
N LEU A 78 14.46 -5.05 4.68
CA LEU A 78 13.69 -5.73 3.65
C LEU A 78 14.49 -5.82 2.34
N MET A 79 15.11 -4.73 1.92
CA MET A 79 15.95 -4.69 0.71
C MET A 79 17.19 -5.56 0.80
N SER A 80 17.69 -5.87 2.00
CA SER A 80 18.82 -6.79 2.17
C SER A 80 18.48 -8.24 1.76
N THR A 81 17.21 -8.58 1.69
CA THR A 81 16.73 -9.89 1.24
C THR A 81 16.36 -9.92 -0.25
N CYS A 82 16.41 -8.78 -0.94
CA CYS A 82 16.11 -8.65 -2.35
C CYS A 82 17.36 -8.83 -3.23
N ASP A 83 17.14 -9.36 -4.43
CA ASP A 83 18.14 -9.26 -5.50
C ASP A 83 18.09 -7.85 -6.12
N ARG A 84 19.14 -7.07 -5.92
CA ARG A 84 19.21 -5.67 -6.39
C ARG A 84 19.28 -5.53 -7.93
N ASN A 85 19.47 -6.64 -8.64
CA ASN A 85 19.43 -6.66 -10.12
C ASN A 85 18.02 -6.91 -10.65
N LYS A 86 17.04 -7.12 -9.79
CA LYS A 86 15.65 -7.37 -10.15
C LYS A 86 14.77 -6.19 -9.79
N PRO A 87 13.71 -5.93 -10.57
CA PRO A 87 12.78 -4.86 -10.27
C PRO A 87 12.03 -5.12 -8.96
N THR A 88 11.75 -4.03 -8.24
CA THR A 88 11.09 -4.07 -6.94
C THR A 88 9.86 -3.18 -6.91
N ILE A 89 8.78 -3.69 -6.34
CA ILE A 89 7.58 -2.94 -5.99
C ILE A 89 7.43 -2.95 -4.48
N LEU A 90 7.32 -1.77 -3.87
CA LEU A 90 7.01 -1.60 -2.46
C LEU A 90 5.51 -1.31 -2.27
N LEU A 91 4.88 -2.07 -1.40
CA LEU A 91 3.59 -1.77 -0.83
C LEU A 91 3.81 -1.27 0.61
N ASP A 92 3.53 0.00 0.87
CA ASP A 92 3.57 0.61 2.22
C ASP A 92 2.35 1.50 2.37
N HIS A 93 1.46 1.17 3.30
CA HIS A 93 0.16 1.83 3.40
C HIS A 93 0.28 3.34 3.59
N GLN A 94 1.15 3.80 4.49
CA GLN A 94 1.31 5.22 4.79
C GLN A 94 2.51 5.83 4.03
N PRO A 95 2.34 6.93 3.27
CA PRO A 95 3.40 7.54 2.46
C PRO A 95 4.34 8.41 3.29
N HIS A 96 5.01 7.80 4.28
CA HIS A 96 6.02 8.43 5.11
C HIS A 96 7.43 8.05 4.66
N HIS A 97 8.36 8.99 4.80
CA HIS A 97 9.79 8.78 4.52
C HIS A 97 10.06 8.31 3.09
N LEU A 98 9.45 8.97 2.10
CA LEU A 98 9.59 8.60 0.68
C LEU A 98 11.03 8.71 0.17
N SER A 99 11.86 9.50 0.85
CA SER A 99 13.31 9.55 0.61
C SER A 99 14.02 8.21 0.85
N GLU A 100 13.54 7.38 1.80
CA GLU A 100 14.07 6.02 2.03
C GLU A 100 13.86 5.13 0.80
N THR A 101 12.69 5.23 0.15
CA THR A 101 12.36 4.48 -1.07
C THR A 101 13.34 4.77 -2.19
N GLN A 102 13.69 6.06 -2.38
CA GLN A 102 14.69 6.48 -3.34
C GLN A 102 16.10 6.01 -2.94
N ALA A 103 16.47 6.15 -1.67
CA ALA A 103 17.80 5.77 -1.17
C ALA A 103 18.06 4.26 -1.31
N GLU A 104 17.06 3.43 -1.07
CA GLU A 104 17.16 1.98 -1.23
C GLU A 104 17.02 1.50 -2.68
N GLY A 105 16.71 2.38 -3.63
CA GLY A 105 16.65 2.08 -5.05
C GLY A 105 15.42 1.30 -5.48
N ILE A 106 14.30 1.43 -4.77
CA ILE A 106 13.03 0.80 -5.13
C ILE A 106 12.47 1.42 -6.41
N ASN A 107 12.03 0.58 -7.34
CA ASN A 107 11.56 1.05 -8.65
C ASN A 107 10.18 1.70 -8.60
N LEU A 108 9.24 1.11 -7.82
CA LEU A 108 7.88 1.58 -7.72
C LEU A 108 7.34 1.39 -6.30
N GLN A 109 6.72 2.42 -5.73
CA GLN A 109 5.99 2.34 -4.46
C GLN A 109 4.53 2.66 -4.67
N PHE A 110 3.67 1.86 -4.05
CA PHE A 110 2.25 2.14 -3.87
C PHE A 110 1.95 2.41 -2.40
N SER A 111 1.23 3.51 -2.18
CA SER A 111 0.72 3.92 -0.86
C SER A 111 -0.72 4.41 -0.97
N GLY A 112 -1.37 4.57 0.16
CA GLY A 112 -2.72 5.11 0.29
C GLY A 112 -2.85 5.99 1.52
N HIS A 113 -3.77 5.65 2.44
CA HIS A 113 -3.96 6.25 3.75
C HIS A 113 -4.52 7.67 3.77
N THR A 114 -4.03 8.55 2.94
CA THR A 114 -4.31 10.00 2.99
C THR A 114 -5.74 10.35 2.58
N HIS A 115 -6.38 9.48 1.78
CA HIS A 115 -7.65 9.75 1.10
C HIS A 115 -7.68 11.09 0.32
N HIS A 116 -6.49 11.70 0.08
CA HIS A 116 -6.33 13.07 -0.40
C HIS A 116 -7.18 14.07 0.42
N GLY A 117 -7.21 13.87 1.76
CA GLY A 117 -8.03 14.66 2.67
C GLY A 117 -9.53 14.43 2.58
N GLN A 118 -10.02 13.68 1.57
CA GLN A 118 -11.41 13.31 1.29
C GLN A 118 -12.39 14.49 1.14
N VAL A 119 -12.32 15.50 2.00
CA VAL A 119 -13.26 16.65 2.04
C VAL A 119 -12.44 17.94 2.00
N TRP A 120 -12.71 18.76 0.99
CA TRP A 120 -12.14 20.10 0.91
C TRP A 120 -12.59 20.92 2.16
N PRO A 121 -11.70 21.73 2.81
CA PRO A 121 -10.31 22.02 2.44
C PRO A 121 -9.26 21.11 3.10
N VAL A 122 -9.63 19.95 3.64
CA VAL A 122 -8.71 19.04 4.35
C VAL A 122 -7.60 18.53 3.42
N SER A 123 -7.82 18.49 2.10
CA SER A 123 -6.78 18.17 1.11
C SER A 123 -5.56 19.08 1.23
N TRP A 124 -5.73 20.36 1.53
CA TRP A 124 -4.60 21.28 1.75
C TRP A 124 -3.79 20.95 3.00
N ILE A 125 -4.43 20.35 3.99
CA ILE A 125 -3.77 19.91 5.22
C ILE A 125 -2.94 18.65 4.92
N THR A 126 -3.51 17.68 4.22
CA THR A 126 -2.78 16.46 3.82
C THR A 126 -1.59 16.77 2.91
N ASP A 127 -1.73 17.74 1.98
CA ASP A 127 -0.64 18.19 1.10
C ASP A 127 0.52 18.86 1.86
N LYS A 128 0.26 19.38 3.06
CA LYS A 128 1.29 19.95 3.93
C LYS A 128 1.93 18.93 4.88
N ILE A 129 1.18 17.90 5.27
CA ILE A 129 1.64 16.88 6.23
C ILE A 129 2.50 15.81 5.53
N PHE A 130 2.10 15.37 4.34
CA PHE A 130 2.76 14.30 3.62
C PHE A 130 3.69 14.86 2.54
N GLU A 131 4.84 14.22 2.35
CA GLU A 131 5.79 14.53 1.27
C GLU A 131 5.15 14.38 -0.12
N GLN A 132 4.16 13.48 -0.21
CA GLN A 132 3.25 13.30 -1.32
C GLN A 132 1.94 12.76 -0.78
N SER A 133 0.86 13.52 -0.91
CA SER A 133 -0.45 13.15 -0.38
C SER A 133 -1.29 12.35 -1.37
N HIS A 134 -1.04 12.50 -2.69
CA HIS A 134 -1.87 11.92 -3.74
C HIS A 134 -1.14 11.87 -5.09
N GLY A 135 -1.58 10.93 -5.93
CA GLY A 135 -1.18 10.82 -7.33
C GLY A 135 0.20 10.23 -7.55
N TYR A 136 0.67 10.36 -8.78
CA TYR A 136 1.98 9.87 -9.21
C TYR A 136 3.04 10.97 -9.14
N LYS A 137 4.22 10.59 -8.65
CA LYS A 137 5.40 11.46 -8.68
C LYS A 137 6.66 10.62 -8.85
N LYS A 138 7.61 11.14 -9.61
CA LYS A 138 8.94 10.55 -9.75
C LYS A 138 9.88 11.16 -8.71
N TRP A 139 10.51 10.30 -7.92
CA TRP A 139 11.49 10.63 -6.89
C TRP A 139 12.85 10.07 -7.32
N GLY A 140 13.67 10.87 -8.00
CA GLY A 140 14.92 10.40 -8.59
C GLY A 140 14.69 9.25 -9.57
N LYS A 141 15.17 8.04 -9.25
CA LYS A 141 14.94 6.82 -10.04
C LYS A 141 13.69 6.04 -9.61
N SER A 142 13.09 6.38 -8.48
CA SER A 142 11.90 5.71 -7.95
C SER A 142 10.62 6.35 -8.46
N ASN A 143 9.60 5.55 -8.69
CA ASN A 143 8.26 5.98 -9.02
C ASN A 143 7.37 5.77 -7.80
N ILE A 144 6.61 6.78 -7.39
CA ILE A 144 5.74 6.68 -6.22
C ILE A 144 4.33 7.07 -6.61
N TYR A 145 3.38 6.24 -6.25
CA TYR A 145 1.96 6.50 -6.42
C TYR A 145 1.24 6.42 -5.06
N VAL A 146 0.54 7.49 -4.72
CA VAL A 146 -0.30 7.55 -3.52
C VAL A 146 -1.76 7.63 -3.96
N SER A 147 -2.52 6.58 -3.64
CA SER A 147 -3.94 6.48 -3.96
C SER A 147 -4.78 7.30 -2.97
N SER A 148 -5.84 7.93 -3.48
CA SER A 148 -6.90 8.50 -2.64
C SER A 148 -7.87 7.44 -2.12
N GLY A 149 -7.71 6.19 -2.55
CA GLY A 149 -8.49 5.03 -2.11
C GLY A 149 -9.88 4.93 -2.76
N LEU A 150 -10.39 3.70 -2.81
CA LEU A 150 -11.74 3.40 -3.28
C LEU A 150 -12.80 3.73 -2.23
N SER A 151 -12.50 3.44 -0.96
CA SER A 151 -13.43 3.60 0.16
C SER A 151 -13.46 5.03 0.70
N LEU A 152 -14.38 5.26 1.61
CA LEU A 152 -14.55 6.50 2.34
C LEU A 152 -13.97 6.36 3.76
N PHE A 153 -13.51 7.49 4.31
CA PHE A 153 -13.05 7.61 5.68
C PHE A 153 -13.91 8.63 6.43
N GLY A 154 -14.48 8.24 7.58
CA GLY A 154 -15.33 9.12 8.35
C GLY A 154 -16.67 9.44 7.65
N PRO A 155 -16.87 10.65 7.11
CA PRO A 155 -18.14 11.00 6.46
C PRO A 155 -18.35 10.18 5.17
N PRO A 156 -19.61 9.78 4.86
CA PRO A 156 -19.91 8.91 3.72
C PRO A 156 -19.97 9.67 2.38
N PHE A 157 -19.10 10.66 2.20
CA PHE A 157 -19.02 11.46 0.98
C PHE A 157 -17.62 12.03 0.76
N ARG A 158 -17.35 12.49 -0.47
CA ARG A 158 -16.16 13.26 -0.85
C ARG A 158 -16.56 14.64 -1.36
N ILE A 159 -15.73 15.65 -1.09
CA ILE A 159 -15.87 17.01 -1.63
C ILE A 159 -14.50 17.46 -2.13
N GLY A 160 -14.40 17.79 -3.42
CA GLY A 160 -13.16 18.25 -4.03
C GLY A 160 -12.08 17.18 -4.22
N THR A 161 -12.39 15.91 -3.92
CA THR A 161 -11.53 14.75 -4.16
C THR A 161 -12.34 13.61 -4.78
N GLN A 162 -11.64 12.63 -5.37
CA GLN A 162 -12.27 11.47 -6.00
C GLN A 162 -11.67 10.16 -5.47
N SER A 163 -12.48 9.09 -5.49
CA SER A 163 -11.95 7.73 -5.34
C SER A 163 -11.15 7.36 -6.57
N ASP A 164 -10.07 6.62 -6.39
CA ASP A 164 -9.25 6.19 -7.50
C ASP A 164 -8.87 4.71 -7.44
N MET A 165 -8.58 4.18 -8.62
CA MET A 165 -7.93 2.91 -8.85
C MET A 165 -6.92 3.10 -9.97
N ALA A 166 -5.67 2.76 -9.74
CA ALA A 166 -4.60 2.95 -10.70
C ALA A 166 -4.23 1.65 -11.41
N VAL A 167 -4.01 1.73 -12.72
CA VAL A 167 -3.48 0.64 -13.56
C VAL A 167 -2.09 1.04 -14.05
N PHE A 168 -1.11 0.18 -13.80
CA PHE A 168 0.26 0.38 -14.22
C PHE A 168 0.70 -0.74 -15.17
N ASN A 169 1.19 -0.36 -16.35
CA ASN A 169 1.87 -1.26 -17.24
C ASN A 169 3.37 -1.23 -16.89
N ILE A 170 3.92 -2.35 -16.44
CA ILE A 170 5.31 -2.46 -15.99
C ILE A 170 6.08 -3.28 -17.01
N THR A 171 7.15 -2.67 -17.57
CA THR A 171 8.11 -3.33 -18.48
C THR A 171 9.47 -3.35 -17.82
N TYR A 172 10.15 -4.51 -17.76
CA TYR A 172 11.47 -4.68 -17.12
C TYR A 172 12.28 -5.81 -17.77
#